data_4165ae6c1479f7a6e4c00a0de96de026
#
_entry.id   4165ae6c1479f7a6e4c00a0de96de026
#
_cell.length_a   1.000
_cell.length_b   1.000
_cell.length_c   1.000
_cell.angle_alpha   90.00
_cell.angle_beta   90.00
_cell.angle_gamma   90.00
#
_symmetry.space_group_name_H-M   'P 1'
#
loop_
_entity.id
_entity.type
_entity.pdbx_description
1 polymer ?
#
loop_
_entity_poly.entity_id
_entity_poly.type
_entity_poly.pdbx_seq_one_letter_code
_entity_poly.pdbx_strand_id
1 'polypeptide(L)'
;MSHIEIRITLVLSLLLAGIAPAKAEPIPSALSVIQEQVTKGRAPKTGYTRAQFGPEWADVDRNKCDTRNDILKRDLTNLIFKEKTKGCAVLSGTLVDPFSGETIVFSQGAKTSKGVEIDHLVALSNAWQTGAFKLTPEQRKAFANDPLNLMAVKGKLNSQKGEGDAATWLPPLKSFRCDYVSRQIAVKIKYKLWFTAPEKEAMIRILETCPEKVLPN
;
A
#
# COMPACT_ATOMS: atom_id res chain seq x y z
N MET A 1 -11.41 88.00 23.21
CA MET A 1 -10.42 86.90 22.99
C MET A 1 -11.22 85.58 22.80
N SER A 2 -11.38 85.18 21.58
CA SER A 2 -12.23 84.01 21.20
C SER A 2 -11.35 82.77 21.01
N HIS A 3 -11.56 81.76 21.86
CA HIS A 3 -10.87 80.46 21.71
C HIS A 3 -11.63 79.57 20.73
N ILE A 4 -11.00 79.25 19.56
CA ILE A 4 -11.50 78.31 18.62
C ILE A 4 -10.94 76.92 19.02
N GLU A 5 -11.83 76.03 19.48
CA GLU A 5 -11.50 74.59 19.69
C GLU A 5 -11.61 73.81 18.34
N ILE A 6 -10.47 73.29 17.85
CA ILE A 6 -10.43 72.43 16.71
C ILE A 6 -10.63 71.01 17.18
N ARG A 7 -11.76 70.39 16.86
CA ARG A 7 -12.04 68.98 17.11
C ARG A 7 -11.47 68.16 15.91
N ILE A 8 -10.41 67.40 16.18
CA ILE A 8 -9.86 66.45 15.22
C ILE A 8 -10.63 65.13 15.34
N THR A 9 -11.45 64.83 14.32
CA THR A 9 -12.16 63.54 14.22
C THR A 9 -11.24 62.53 13.57
N LEU A 10 -10.75 61.56 14.36
CA LEU A 10 -9.92 60.46 13.87
C LEU A 10 -10.84 59.42 13.22
N VAL A 11 -10.82 59.30 11.90
CA VAL A 11 -11.53 58.24 11.14
C VAL A 11 -10.64 57.03 11.12
N LEU A 12 -10.99 56.02 11.94
CA LEU A 12 -10.33 54.72 11.96
C LEU A 12 -10.90 53.82 10.83
N SER A 13 -10.21 53.76 9.70
CA SER A 13 -10.59 52.88 8.59
C SER A 13 -10.17 51.44 8.93
N LEU A 14 -11.13 50.58 9.29
CA LEU A 14 -10.93 49.14 9.43
C LEU A 14 -10.75 48.51 8.01
N LEU A 15 -9.52 48.14 7.65
CA LEU A 15 -9.24 47.31 6.51
C LEU A 15 -9.65 45.86 6.85
N LEU A 16 -10.80 45.42 6.41
CA LEU A 16 -11.20 44.00 6.38
C LEU A 16 -10.38 43.31 5.29
N ALA A 17 -9.25 42.72 5.67
CA ALA A 17 -8.53 41.77 4.80
C ALA A 17 -9.38 40.50 4.63
N GLY A 18 -10.05 40.36 3.52
CA GLY A 18 -10.79 39.15 3.16
C GLY A 18 -9.84 37.96 3.04
N ILE A 19 -9.98 36.97 3.93
CA ILE A 19 -9.28 35.70 3.84
C ILE A 19 -9.94 34.94 2.69
N ALA A 20 -9.30 34.92 1.52
CA ALA A 20 -9.73 34.07 0.42
C ALA A 20 -9.61 32.59 0.88
N PRO A 21 -10.63 31.74 0.60
CA PRO A 21 -10.53 30.32 0.93
C PRO A 21 -9.35 29.70 0.20
N ALA A 22 -8.47 29.03 0.96
CA ALA A 22 -7.35 28.27 0.39
C ALA A 22 -7.91 27.21 -0.56
N LYS A 23 -7.53 27.28 -1.83
CA LYS A 23 -7.89 26.28 -2.83
C LYS A 23 -7.16 24.98 -2.45
N ALA A 24 -7.91 23.90 -2.19
CA ALA A 24 -7.30 22.60 -1.93
C ALA A 24 -6.41 22.21 -3.10
N GLU A 25 -5.15 21.91 -2.84
CA GLU A 25 -4.24 21.38 -3.86
C GLU A 25 -4.78 20.04 -4.38
N PRO A 26 -4.78 19.82 -5.69
CA PRO A 26 -5.23 18.55 -6.25
C PRO A 26 -4.33 17.40 -5.76
N ILE A 27 -4.95 16.26 -5.40
CA ILE A 27 -4.21 15.06 -5.01
C ILE A 27 -3.37 14.62 -6.22
N PRO A 28 -2.04 14.47 -6.09
CA PRO A 28 -1.20 14.11 -7.21
C PRO A 28 -1.52 12.69 -7.70
N SER A 29 -1.47 12.49 -9.02
CA SER A 29 -1.67 11.16 -9.61
C SER A 29 -0.48 10.24 -9.30
N ALA A 30 -0.72 8.92 -9.31
CA ALA A 30 0.35 7.94 -9.13
C ALA A 30 1.45 8.08 -10.19
N LEU A 31 1.07 8.50 -11.42
CA LEU A 31 2.00 8.75 -12.51
C LEU A 31 2.95 9.93 -12.18
N SER A 32 2.40 11.06 -11.73
CA SER A 32 3.25 12.21 -11.36
C SER A 32 4.17 11.86 -10.20
N VAL A 33 3.65 11.15 -9.20
CA VAL A 33 4.44 10.74 -8.03
C VAL A 33 5.61 9.82 -8.40
N ILE A 34 5.39 8.80 -9.26
CA ILE A 34 6.48 7.88 -9.65
C ILE A 34 7.51 8.57 -10.54
N GLN A 35 7.12 9.52 -11.38
CA GLN A 35 8.05 10.26 -12.24
C GLN A 35 9.10 11.03 -11.44
N GLU A 36 8.75 11.54 -10.28
CA GLU A 36 9.65 12.27 -9.36
C GLU A 36 10.61 11.35 -8.59
N GLN A 37 10.34 10.04 -8.52
CA GLN A 37 11.15 9.14 -7.70
C GLN A 37 12.54 8.91 -8.28
N VAL A 38 13.56 9.03 -7.44
CA VAL A 38 14.95 8.72 -7.78
C VAL A 38 15.16 7.22 -7.83
N THR A 39 15.89 6.73 -8.83
CA THR A 39 16.21 5.30 -8.97
C THR A 39 17.60 4.97 -8.43
N LYS A 40 17.74 3.73 -7.93
CA LYS A 40 19.02 3.12 -7.52
C LYS A 40 19.06 1.67 -7.95
N GLY A 41 20.26 1.12 -8.14
CA GLY A 41 20.44 -0.31 -8.37
C GLY A 41 20.01 -1.15 -7.17
N ARG A 42 19.72 -2.44 -7.39
CA ARG A 42 19.42 -3.37 -6.30
C ARG A 42 20.64 -3.57 -5.41
N ALA A 43 20.43 -3.52 -4.09
CA ALA A 43 21.44 -3.96 -3.13
C ALA A 43 21.59 -5.49 -3.16
N PRO A 44 22.74 -6.02 -2.71
CA PRO A 44 22.90 -7.47 -2.55
C PRO A 44 21.86 -8.07 -1.60
N LYS A 45 21.55 -9.35 -1.78
CA LYS A 45 20.71 -10.13 -0.85
C LYS A 45 21.43 -10.53 0.43
N THR A 46 22.67 -10.17 0.62
CA THR A 46 23.47 -10.53 1.80
C THR A 46 22.71 -10.21 3.09
N GLY A 47 22.58 -11.20 3.97
CA GLY A 47 21.84 -11.09 5.23
C GLY A 47 20.32 -11.17 5.11
N TYR A 48 19.75 -11.28 3.92
CA TYR A 48 18.32 -11.48 3.76
C TYR A 48 17.88 -12.86 4.24
N THR A 49 16.93 -12.87 5.13
CA THR A 49 16.06 -14.01 5.43
C THR A 49 14.65 -13.49 5.73
N ARG A 50 13.62 -14.33 5.59
CA ARG A 50 12.26 -13.93 5.97
C ARG A 50 12.18 -13.57 7.47
N ALA A 51 12.95 -14.22 8.32
CA ALA A 51 13.00 -13.93 9.75
C ALA A 51 13.44 -12.49 10.09
N GLN A 52 14.14 -11.81 9.19
CA GLN A 52 14.49 -10.38 9.36
C GLN A 52 13.27 -9.47 9.40
N PHE A 53 12.11 -9.95 8.93
CA PHE A 53 10.84 -9.23 8.93
C PHE A 53 9.94 -9.62 10.11
N GLY A 54 10.49 -10.32 11.10
CA GLY A 54 9.78 -10.75 12.30
C GLY A 54 8.93 -12.01 12.10
N PRO A 55 8.12 -12.37 13.09
CA PRO A 55 7.22 -13.53 12.99
C PRO A 55 6.16 -13.31 11.91
N GLU A 56 5.80 -14.38 11.24
CA GLU A 56 4.71 -14.36 10.25
C GLU A 56 3.39 -13.98 10.93
N TRP A 57 2.62 -13.14 10.22
CA TRP A 57 1.24 -12.77 10.58
C TRP A 57 1.08 -12.21 12.00
N ALA A 58 2.00 -11.36 12.41
CA ALA A 58 1.92 -10.72 13.73
C ALA A 58 0.65 -9.87 13.83
N ASP A 59 -0.03 -9.95 14.98
CA ASP A 59 -1.10 -9.03 15.35
C ASP A 59 -0.49 -7.63 15.60
N VAL A 60 -0.47 -6.79 14.56
CA VAL A 60 0.16 -5.46 14.63
C VAL A 60 -0.80 -4.35 15.05
N ASP A 61 -2.10 -4.54 14.85
CA ASP A 61 -3.16 -3.60 15.24
C ASP A 61 -3.79 -3.93 16.62
N ARG A 62 -3.34 -5.05 17.23
CA ARG A 62 -3.76 -5.53 18.56
C ARG A 62 -5.27 -5.85 18.65
N ASN A 63 -5.86 -6.29 17.53
CA ASN A 63 -7.25 -6.70 17.49
C ASN A 63 -7.46 -8.16 17.96
N LYS A 64 -6.39 -8.86 18.34
CA LYS A 64 -6.32 -10.26 18.78
C LYS A 64 -6.48 -11.29 17.66
N CYS A 65 -6.50 -10.86 16.42
CA CYS A 65 -6.42 -11.70 15.24
C CYS A 65 -5.02 -11.57 14.62
N ASP A 66 -4.56 -12.59 13.93
CA ASP A 66 -3.34 -12.47 13.15
C ASP A 66 -3.61 -11.72 11.84
N THR A 67 -2.59 -11.03 11.33
CA THR A 67 -2.70 -10.22 10.11
C THR A 67 -3.20 -11.04 8.91
N ARG A 68 -2.84 -12.34 8.80
CA ARG A 68 -3.34 -13.18 7.70
C ARG A 68 -4.85 -13.28 7.71
N ASN A 69 -5.44 -13.54 8.88
CA ASN A 69 -6.90 -13.62 9.03
C ASN A 69 -7.57 -12.27 8.81
N ASP A 70 -6.94 -11.15 9.18
CA ASP A 70 -7.48 -9.82 8.89
C ASP A 70 -7.52 -9.54 7.38
N ILE A 71 -6.49 -9.92 6.63
CA ILE A 71 -6.50 -9.80 5.17
C ILE A 71 -7.54 -10.75 4.55
N LEU A 72 -7.67 -11.99 5.02
CA LEU A 72 -8.73 -12.89 4.55
C LEU A 72 -10.12 -12.30 4.82
N LYS A 73 -10.36 -11.70 5.99
CA LYS A 73 -11.64 -11.03 6.31
C LYS A 73 -11.92 -9.83 5.42
N ARG A 74 -10.88 -9.07 5.05
CA ARG A 74 -11.01 -7.91 4.17
C ARG A 74 -11.32 -8.30 2.73
N ASP A 75 -10.65 -9.33 2.21
CA ASP A 75 -10.60 -9.64 0.78
C ASP A 75 -11.59 -10.72 0.33
N LEU A 76 -12.09 -11.56 1.24
CA LEU A 76 -13.04 -12.62 0.92
C LEU A 76 -14.48 -12.21 1.28
N THR A 77 -15.43 -12.79 0.55
CA THR A 77 -16.87 -12.75 0.83
C THR A 77 -17.36 -14.11 1.35
N ASN A 78 -18.63 -14.22 1.76
CA ASN A 78 -19.24 -15.47 2.22
C ASN A 78 -18.41 -16.18 3.31
N LEU A 79 -17.93 -15.39 4.28
CA LEU A 79 -17.03 -15.85 5.31
C LEU A 79 -17.71 -16.81 6.30
N ILE A 80 -17.05 -17.93 6.59
CA ILE A 80 -17.33 -18.80 7.72
C ILE A 80 -16.13 -18.77 8.65
N PHE A 81 -16.36 -18.56 9.93
CA PHE A 81 -15.32 -18.50 10.93
C PHE A 81 -15.23 -19.81 11.72
N LYS A 82 -14.04 -20.14 12.17
CA LYS A 82 -13.81 -21.26 13.05
C LYS A 82 -14.46 -20.97 14.41
N GLU A 83 -15.20 -21.95 14.95
CA GLU A 83 -15.82 -21.86 16.27
C GLU A 83 -14.79 -21.51 17.37
N LYS A 84 -15.24 -20.83 18.40
CA LYS A 84 -14.45 -20.44 19.58
C LYS A 84 -13.26 -19.49 19.30
N THR A 85 -13.14 -18.94 18.08
CA THR A 85 -12.08 -17.98 17.73
C THR A 85 -12.54 -16.52 17.78
N LYS A 86 -13.76 -16.27 18.26
CA LYS A 86 -14.35 -14.91 18.35
C LYS A 86 -14.34 -14.15 17.01
N GLY A 87 -14.50 -14.88 15.89
CA GLY A 87 -14.47 -14.28 14.55
C GLY A 87 -13.08 -13.94 14.03
N CYS A 88 -12.01 -14.43 14.66
CA CYS A 88 -10.66 -14.19 14.17
C CYS A 88 -10.26 -15.16 13.04
N ALA A 89 -10.40 -16.47 13.24
CA ALA A 89 -9.91 -17.43 12.25
C ALA A 89 -10.95 -17.68 11.16
N VAL A 90 -10.62 -17.35 9.92
CA VAL A 90 -11.43 -17.64 8.73
C VAL A 90 -11.30 -19.11 8.37
N LEU A 91 -12.40 -19.85 8.42
CA LEU A 91 -12.47 -21.27 8.04
C LEU A 91 -12.69 -21.43 6.55
N SER A 92 -13.60 -20.65 5.97
CA SER A 92 -13.84 -20.62 4.52
C SER A 92 -14.36 -19.27 4.05
N GLY A 93 -14.33 -19.05 2.73
CA GLY A 93 -14.84 -17.85 2.09
C GLY A 93 -14.65 -17.92 0.58
N THR A 94 -15.07 -16.89 -0.11
CA THR A 94 -14.98 -16.78 -1.57
C THR A 94 -14.10 -15.58 -1.94
N LEU A 95 -13.05 -15.81 -2.70
CA LEU A 95 -12.17 -14.77 -3.26
C LEU A 95 -12.50 -14.55 -4.74
N VAL A 96 -12.73 -13.30 -5.14
CA VAL A 96 -12.55 -12.89 -6.53
C VAL A 96 -11.09 -12.47 -6.68
N ASP A 97 -10.27 -13.34 -7.24
CA ASP A 97 -8.81 -13.13 -7.30
C ASP A 97 -8.45 -11.87 -8.10
N PRO A 98 -7.80 -10.88 -7.50
CA PRO A 98 -7.46 -9.64 -8.19
C PRO A 98 -6.41 -9.85 -9.29
N PHE A 99 -5.62 -10.91 -9.25
CA PHE A 99 -4.61 -11.18 -10.25
C PHE A 99 -5.14 -11.82 -11.52
N SER A 100 -6.22 -12.60 -11.44
CA SER A 100 -6.79 -13.31 -12.60
C SER A 100 -8.25 -12.99 -12.90
N GLY A 101 -9.01 -12.44 -11.94
CA GLY A 101 -10.46 -12.29 -12.02
C GLY A 101 -11.24 -13.57 -11.74
N GLU A 102 -10.55 -14.70 -11.47
CA GLU A 102 -11.21 -15.97 -11.17
C GLU A 102 -11.86 -15.96 -9.77
N THR A 103 -13.00 -16.62 -9.65
CA THR A 103 -13.63 -16.87 -8.35
C THR A 103 -13.09 -18.17 -7.74
N ILE A 104 -12.56 -18.08 -6.52
CA ILE A 104 -11.90 -19.18 -5.82
C ILE A 104 -12.59 -19.39 -4.46
N VAL A 105 -12.99 -20.62 -4.20
CA VAL A 105 -13.47 -21.00 -2.87
C VAL A 105 -12.27 -21.33 -1.98
N PHE A 106 -12.09 -20.53 -0.94
CA PHE A 106 -11.10 -20.77 0.10
C PHE A 106 -11.66 -21.71 1.16
N SER A 107 -10.88 -22.70 1.57
CA SER A 107 -11.14 -23.52 2.74
C SER A 107 -9.84 -23.77 3.49
N GLN A 108 -9.83 -23.51 4.80
CA GLN A 108 -8.69 -23.77 5.66
C GLN A 108 -8.38 -25.26 5.74
N GLY A 109 -7.16 -25.68 5.44
CA GLY A 109 -6.72 -27.07 5.51
C GLY A 109 -5.36 -27.28 4.90
N ALA A 110 -4.68 -28.37 5.26
CA ALA A 110 -3.30 -28.63 4.84
C ALA A 110 -3.09 -28.67 3.32
N LYS A 111 -4.10 -29.10 2.57
CA LYS A 111 -4.04 -29.20 1.09
C LYS A 111 -4.77 -28.04 0.39
N THR A 112 -5.76 -27.44 1.01
CA THR A 112 -6.69 -26.47 0.41
C THR A 112 -6.29 -25.01 0.64
N SER A 113 -5.61 -24.71 1.73
CA SER A 113 -5.15 -23.34 2.06
C SER A 113 -4.23 -22.74 0.99
N LYS A 114 -3.53 -23.57 0.20
CA LYS A 114 -2.66 -23.12 -0.88
C LYS A 114 -3.41 -22.57 -2.10
N GLY A 115 -4.71 -22.74 -2.18
CA GLY A 115 -5.53 -22.15 -3.25
C GLY A 115 -5.58 -20.63 -3.16
N VAL A 116 -5.59 -20.09 -1.93
CA VAL A 116 -5.54 -18.65 -1.63
C VAL A 116 -4.39 -18.38 -0.66
N GLU A 117 -3.47 -17.52 -1.05
CA GLU A 117 -2.34 -17.08 -0.24
C GLU A 117 -2.41 -15.58 -0.02
N ILE A 118 -1.72 -15.08 1.01
CA ILE A 118 -1.54 -13.65 1.21
C ILE A 118 -0.20 -13.26 0.59
N ASP A 119 -0.28 -12.45 -0.46
CA ASP A 119 0.90 -11.90 -1.14
C ASP A 119 1.37 -10.60 -0.47
N HIS A 120 2.67 -10.40 -0.48
CA HIS A 120 3.29 -9.10 -0.27
C HIS A 120 3.47 -8.44 -1.66
N LEU A 121 2.66 -7.43 -2.00
CA LEU A 121 2.70 -6.77 -3.32
C LEU A 121 4.10 -6.26 -3.66
N VAL A 122 4.79 -5.69 -2.67
CA VAL A 122 6.25 -5.50 -2.69
C VAL A 122 6.85 -6.67 -1.91
N ALA A 123 7.40 -7.66 -2.61
CA ALA A 123 7.94 -8.87 -2.02
C ALA A 123 9.04 -8.56 -0.99
N LEU A 124 9.14 -9.33 0.10
CA LEU A 124 10.11 -9.09 1.19
C LEU A 124 11.56 -9.03 0.69
N SER A 125 11.92 -9.90 -0.25
CA SER A 125 13.27 -9.92 -0.84
C SER A 125 13.51 -8.71 -1.75
N ASN A 126 12.49 -8.26 -2.52
CA ASN A 126 12.57 -7.02 -3.28
C ASN A 126 12.74 -5.82 -2.34
N ALA A 127 11.93 -5.74 -1.29
CA ALA A 127 12.03 -4.69 -0.28
C ALA A 127 13.43 -4.65 0.35
N TRP A 128 13.98 -5.81 0.73
CA TRP A 128 15.36 -5.89 1.25
C TRP A 128 16.34 -5.25 0.29
N GLN A 129 16.34 -5.66 -0.96
CA GLN A 129 17.26 -5.17 -2.00
C GLN A 129 17.00 -3.71 -2.42
N THR A 130 15.87 -3.14 -2.02
CA THR A 130 15.51 -1.75 -2.32
C THR A 130 15.41 -0.86 -1.08
N GLY A 131 16.06 -1.27 0.03
CA GLY A 131 16.24 -0.39 1.18
C GLY A 131 15.80 -0.93 2.53
N ALA A 132 14.99 -2.00 2.59
CA ALA A 132 14.47 -2.50 3.86
C ALA A 132 15.57 -3.09 4.78
N PHE A 133 16.75 -3.42 4.26
CA PHE A 133 17.90 -3.80 5.10
C PHE A 133 18.36 -2.65 6.03
N LYS A 134 17.99 -1.40 5.73
CA LYS A 134 18.29 -0.21 6.55
C LYS A 134 17.23 0.08 7.61
N LEU A 135 16.06 -0.55 7.49
CA LEU A 135 14.97 -0.37 8.45
C LEU A 135 15.30 -1.07 9.78
N THR A 136 14.71 -0.57 10.87
CA THR A 136 14.78 -1.29 12.15
C THR A 136 13.99 -2.60 12.08
N PRO A 137 14.22 -3.57 12.96
CA PRO A 137 13.42 -4.79 13.04
C PRO A 137 11.92 -4.52 13.16
N GLU A 138 11.52 -3.51 13.93
CA GLU A 138 10.13 -3.10 14.14
C GLU A 138 9.52 -2.55 12.85
N GLN A 139 10.27 -1.73 12.11
CA GLN A 139 9.83 -1.21 10.80
C GLN A 139 9.69 -2.32 9.76
N ARG A 140 10.62 -3.29 9.74
CA ARG A 140 10.50 -4.47 8.85
C ARG A 140 9.29 -5.34 9.21
N LYS A 141 9.04 -5.55 10.52
CA LYS A 141 7.83 -6.25 10.98
C LYS A 141 6.57 -5.50 10.58
N ALA A 142 6.53 -4.19 10.73
CA ALA A 142 5.41 -3.35 10.28
C ALA A 142 5.20 -3.47 8.77
N PHE A 143 6.26 -3.41 7.96
CA PHE A 143 6.20 -3.58 6.51
C PHE A 143 5.61 -4.94 6.10
N ALA A 144 6.04 -6.02 6.75
CA ALA A 144 5.58 -7.38 6.44
C ALA A 144 4.13 -7.65 6.83
N ASN A 145 3.57 -6.85 7.73
CA ASN A 145 2.20 -6.99 8.22
C ASN A 145 1.33 -5.77 7.86
N ASP A 146 1.79 -4.92 6.92
CA ASP A 146 1.03 -3.75 6.49
C ASP A 146 -0.13 -4.16 5.55
N PRO A 147 -1.40 -3.88 5.90
CA PRO A 147 -2.53 -4.15 5.02
C PRO A 147 -2.42 -3.50 3.64
N LEU A 148 -1.69 -2.39 3.52
CA LEU A 148 -1.42 -1.75 2.22
C LEU A 148 -0.55 -2.65 1.33
N ASN A 149 0.40 -3.39 1.90
CA ASN A 149 1.29 -4.30 1.18
C ASN A 149 0.73 -5.72 1.01
N LEU A 150 -0.35 -6.07 1.72
CA LEU A 150 -0.88 -7.42 1.76
C LEU A 150 -2.16 -7.57 0.94
N MET A 151 -2.33 -8.72 0.27
CA MET A 151 -3.51 -9.03 -0.53
C MET A 151 -3.74 -10.54 -0.62
N ALA A 152 -4.98 -10.97 -0.44
CA ALA A 152 -5.37 -12.35 -0.74
C ALA A 152 -5.41 -12.57 -2.26
N VAL A 153 -4.71 -13.59 -2.74
CA VAL A 153 -4.55 -13.87 -4.17
C VAL A 153 -4.53 -15.37 -4.44
N LYS A 154 -4.69 -15.75 -5.71
CA LYS A 154 -4.51 -17.12 -6.19
C LYS A 154 -3.08 -17.60 -5.91
N GLY A 155 -2.91 -18.64 -5.11
CA GLY A 155 -1.59 -19.11 -4.66
C GLY A 155 -0.65 -19.48 -5.81
N LYS A 156 -1.18 -20.06 -6.91
CA LYS A 156 -0.39 -20.34 -8.12
C LYS A 156 0.22 -19.07 -8.72
N LEU A 157 -0.54 -17.96 -8.77
CA LEU A 157 -0.04 -16.69 -9.30
C LEU A 157 0.93 -16.02 -8.35
N ASN A 158 0.70 -16.14 -7.02
CA ASN A 158 1.67 -15.70 -6.03
C ASN A 158 3.02 -16.44 -6.17
N SER A 159 2.98 -17.75 -6.34
CA SER A 159 4.19 -18.56 -6.61
C SER A 159 4.90 -18.14 -7.90
N GLN A 160 4.16 -17.80 -8.97
CA GLN A 160 4.73 -17.31 -10.23
C GLN A 160 5.36 -15.92 -10.08
N LYS A 161 4.73 -15.03 -9.32
CA LYS A 161 5.29 -13.71 -9.01
C LYS A 161 6.59 -13.84 -8.21
N GLY A 162 6.62 -14.69 -7.21
CA GLY A 162 7.79 -14.92 -6.36
C GLY A 162 8.32 -13.61 -5.77
N GLU A 163 9.59 -13.30 -6.06
CA GLU A 163 10.26 -12.07 -5.61
C GLU A 163 10.19 -10.94 -6.65
N GLY A 164 9.39 -11.11 -7.71
CA GLY A 164 9.29 -10.18 -8.83
C GLY A 164 8.79 -8.78 -8.44
N ASP A 165 9.26 -7.79 -9.18
CA ASP A 165 8.75 -6.43 -9.21
C ASP A 165 7.96 -6.18 -10.50
N ALA A 166 7.47 -4.95 -10.70
CA ALA A 166 6.66 -4.59 -11.87
C ALA A 166 7.40 -4.75 -13.22
N ALA A 167 8.74 -4.80 -13.22
CA ALA A 167 9.52 -5.06 -14.43
C ALA A 167 9.57 -6.52 -14.82
N THR A 168 9.42 -7.41 -13.84
CA THR A 168 9.61 -8.86 -14.04
C THR A 168 8.31 -9.65 -13.97
N TRP A 169 7.29 -9.12 -13.33
CA TRP A 169 5.99 -9.75 -13.22
C TRP A 169 4.86 -8.72 -13.06
N LEU A 170 3.77 -8.94 -13.76
CA LEU A 170 2.52 -8.18 -13.64
C LEU A 170 1.33 -9.14 -13.58
N PRO A 171 0.24 -8.79 -12.88
CA PRO A 171 -0.98 -9.58 -12.88
C PRO A 171 -1.47 -9.87 -14.30
N PRO A 172 -1.89 -11.13 -14.62
CA PRO A 172 -2.52 -11.46 -15.89
C PRO A 172 -3.72 -10.58 -16.21
N LEU A 173 -4.57 -10.26 -15.19
CA LEU A 173 -5.71 -9.37 -15.31
C LEU A 173 -5.25 -7.93 -15.54
N LYS A 174 -5.31 -7.50 -16.80
CA LYS A 174 -4.81 -6.17 -17.22
C LYS A 174 -5.51 -5.02 -16.51
N SER A 175 -6.83 -5.12 -16.25
CA SER A 175 -7.60 -4.08 -15.58
C SER A 175 -7.14 -3.82 -14.12
N PHE A 176 -6.50 -4.79 -13.47
CA PHE A 176 -5.97 -4.65 -12.12
C PHE A 176 -4.56 -4.03 -12.07
N ARG A 177 -3.84 -3.93 -13.18
CA ARG A 177 -2.44 -3.49 -13.18
C ARG A 177 -2.22 -2.08 -12.65
N CYS A 178 -3.16 -1.17 -12.92
CA CYS A 178 -3.10 0.18 -12.38
C CYS A 178 -3.17 0.20 -10.84
N ASP A 179 -4.09 -0.58 -10.26
CA ASP A 179 -4.21 -0.74 -8.81
C ASP A 179 -2.96 -1.42 -8.22
N TYR A 180 -2.47 -2.45 -8.87
CA TYR A 180 -1.29 -3.19 -8.46
C TYR A 180 -0.06 -2.28 -8.36
N VAL A 181 0.28 -1.53 -9.42
CA VAL A 181 1.47 -0.66 -9.42
C VAL A 181 1.29 0.54 -8.50
N SER A 182 0.11 1.15 -8.43
CA SER A 182 -0.14 2.28 -7.53
C SER A 182 0.03 1.87 -6.06
N ARG A 183 -0.41 0.67 -5.67
CA ARG A 183 -0.18 0.15 -4.32
C ARG A 183 1.29 -0.13 -4.05
N GLN A 184 2.03 -0.70 -5.00
CA GLN A 184 3.49 -0.90 -4.84
C GLN A 184 4.21 0.44 -4.65
N ILE A 185 3.83 1.48 -5.39
CA ILE A 185 4.40 2.83 -5.24
C ILE A 185 4.09 3.37 -3.84
N ALA A 186 2.83 3.32 -3.39
CA ALA A 186 2.43 3.79 -2.07
C ALA A 186 3.22 3.08 -0.95
N VAL A 187 3.35 1.75 -1.02
CA VAL A 187 4.14 0.96 -0.06
C VAL A 187 5.59 1.40 -0.05
N LYS A 188 6.24 1.51 -1.21
CA LYS A 188 7.66 1.90 -1.28
C LYS A 188 7.89 3.30 -0.74
N ILE A 189 7.01 4.25 -1.03
CA ILE A 189 7.09 5.61 -0.48
C ILE A 189 6.93 5.59 1.05
N LYS A 190 5.90 4.91 1.56
CA LYS A 190 5.62 4.80 3.00
C LYS A 190 6.85 4.30 3.78
N TYR A 191 7.56 3.32 3.23
CA TYR A 191 8.73 2.71 3.87
C TYR A 191 10.07 3.24 3.37
N LYS A 192 10.06 4.33 2.58
CA LYS A 192 11.28 4.98 2.03
C LYS A 192 12.19 4.00 1.27
N LEU A 193 11.58 3.04 0.58
CA LEU A 193 12.27 2.13 -0.32
C LEU A 193 12.48 2.82 -1.68
N TRP A 194 13.60 2.52 -2.34
CA TRP A 194 13.85 3.07 -3.67
C TRP A 194 13.30 2.16 -4.78
N PHE A 195 13.22 2.71 -5.97
CA PHE A 195 12.86 2.02 -7.20
C PHE A 195 14.11 1.69 -8.00
N THR A 196 14.09 0.58 -8.74
CA THR A 196 15.09 0.36 -9.79
C THR A 196 14.63 1.05 -11.08
N ALA A 197 15.55 1.38 -12.00
CA ALA A 197 15.17 2.01 -13.26
C ALA A 197 14.19 1.15 -14.07
N PRO A 198 14.41 -0.18 -14.28
CA PRO A 198 13.44 -1.01 -15.00
C PRO A 198 12.07 -1.09 -14.31
N GLU A 199 12.04 -1.14 -12.97
CA GLU A 199 10.80 -1.17 -12.19
C GLU A 199 10.01 0.13 -12.38
N LYS A 200 10.67 1.29 -12.24
CA LYS A 200 10.07 2.61 -12.47
C LYS A 200 9.50 2.75 -13.87
N GLU A 201 10.26 2.39 -14.89
CA GLU A 201 9.82 2.43 -16.29
C GLU A 201 8.60 1.53 -16.55
N ALA A 202 8.58 0.32 -15.98
CA ALA A 202 7.43 -0.57 -16.10
C ALA A 202 6.18 0.02 -15.43
N MET A 203 6.31 0.62 -14.24
CA MET A 203 5.21 1.27 -13.54
C MET A 203 4.68 2.47 -14.32
N ILE A 204 5.55 3.31 -14.90
CA ILE A 204 5.16 4.45 -15.73
C ILE A 204 4.34 3.97 -16.93
N ARG A 205 4.83 2.98 -17.70
CA ARG A 205 4.09 2.43 -18.86
C ARG A 205 2.69 1.92 -18.49
N ILE A 206 2.51 1.37 -17.29
CA ILE A 206 1.17 0.95 -16.83
C ILE A 206 0.32 2.17 -16.49
N LEU A 207 0.85 3.12 -15.73
CA LEU A 207 0.09 4.29 -15.27
C LEU A 207 -0.26 5.27 -16.40
N GLU A 208 0.47 5.28 -17.50
CA GLU A 208 0.09 6.01 -18.74
C GLU A 208 -1.25 5.52 -19.32
N THR A 209 -1.65 4.28 -19.02
CA THR A 209 -2.97 3.75 -19.42
C THR A 209 -4.10 4.16 -18.46
N CYS A 210 -3.79 4.80 -17.34
CA CYS A 210 -4.71 5.24 -16.29
C CYS A 210 -4.17 6.50 -15.57
N PRO A 211 -3.97 7.63 -16.27
CA PRO A 211 -3.24 8.80 -15.78
C PRO A 211 -3.86 9.46 -14.54
N GLU A 212 -5.19 9.30 -14.37
CA GLU A 212 -5.93 9.83 -13.20
C GLU A 212 -5.84 8.95 -11.95
N LYS A 213 -5.15 7.80 -12.03
CA LYS A 213 -5.00 6.91 -10.88
C LYS A 213 -4.23 7.60 -9.76
N VAL A 214 -4.83 7.66 -8.56
CA VAL A 214 -4.16 8.16 -7.35
C VAL A 214 -3.56 7.02 -6.53
N LEU A 215 -2.62 7.34 -5.66
CA LEU A 215 -2.10 6.36 -4.71
C LEU A 215 -3.16 6.03 -3.66
N PRO A 216 -3.31 4.76 -3.25
CA PRO A 216 -4.12 4.41 -2.11
C PRO A 216 -3.47 4.91 -0.81
N ASN A 217 -4.33 5.27 0.15
CA ASN A 217 -3.94 5.67 1.51
C ASN A 217 -3.61 4.45 2.39
#